data_3ed27d6578b9459d2d217544ac0d7c95
#
_entry.id   3ed27d6578b9459d2d217544ac0d7c95
#
_cell.length_a   1.000
_cell.length_b   1.000
_cell.length_c   1.000
_cell.angle_alpha   90.00
_cell.angle_beta   90.00
_cell.angle_gamma   90.00
#
_symmetry.space_group_name_H-M   'P 1'
#
loop_
_entity.id
_entity.type
_entity.pdbx_description
1 polymer ?
#
loop_
_entity_poly.entity_id
_entity_poly.type
_entity_poly.pdbx_seq_one_letter_code
_entity_poly.pdbx_strand_id
1 'polypeptide(L)'
;MIVSDEVIAEEETTEATSKFLKHTRNEIQVRVPEEAQSGKIILSDGAEIPNRLYSEVELQVVLPSVAEVADYNNIKPGAIMTVTGENFDLVKEVRMENGETMLFTYSAEQKALTFTIPCGAVNGPIYVVPASGVLVQVTEIKMATPEDVKAQETEITAGKELTLTGKNMDMIAAVLFPGVEKAVEPTSLSETKVKVVVPGEAQSGMIQLVLTSGETIPGLELTVTAPKYCHIADENVLKTNDYFVGEDMVVDVVNIGELAEVQVAGTKVNYTSSGSQLTIPVPETAGHDSSVELISKDGTCKKYTVSFTKVIWEGSFDIGDWGGNKALGWNGYDWSSVQPGTIITVYYTLDMEETKLAD
;
A
#
# COMPACT_ATOMS: atom_id res chain seq x y z
N MET A 1 -7.20 -27.24 34.40
CA MET A 1 -6.12 -28.09 33.83
C MET A 1 -6.64 -29.50 33.73
N ILE A 2 -6.66 -30.08 32.52
CA ILE A 2 -7.03 -31.47 32.30
C ILE A 2 -5.73 -32.28 32.32
N VAL A 3 -5.64 -33.25 33.19
CA VAL A 3 -4.50 -34.14 33.28
C VAL A 3 -4.97 -35.49 32.71
N SER A 4 -4.47 -35.87 31.56
CA SER A 4 -4.75 -37.14 30.91
C SER A 4 -3.44 -37.87 30.61
N ASP A 5 -3.48 -39.20 30.70
CA ASP A 5 -2.34 -40.07 30.39
C ASP A 5 -2.40 -40.52 28.91
N GLU A 6 -2.60 -39.57 27.98
CA GLU A 6 -2.47 -39.88 26.57
C GLU A 6 -0.98 -40.01 26.22
N VAL A 7 -0.56 -41.26 26.04
CA VAL A 7 0.69 -41.59 25.38
C VAL A 7 0.48 -41.32 23.89
N ILE A 8 0.95 -40.20 23.39
CA ILE A 8 1.10 -40.01 21.95
C ILE A 8 2.30 -40.84 21.54
N ALA A 9 2.07 -42.01 20.97
CA ALA A 9 3.09 -42.79 20.30
C ALA A 9 3.43 -42.09 18.97
N GLU A 10 4.45 -41.25 18.97
CA GLU A 10 5.16 -40.94 17.73
C GLU A 10 6.11 -42.13 17.43
N GLU A 11 5.96 -42.68 16.25
CA GLU A 11 6.92 -43.66 15.72
C GLU A 11 8.29 -42.98 15.60
N GLU A 12 9.25 -43.57 16.27
CA GLU A 12 10.70 -43.46 16.30
C GLU A 12 11.28 -42.95 17.63
N THR A 13 11.62 -43.97 18.46
CA THR A 13 12.74 -43.99 19.41
C THR A 13 13.13 -42.70 20.13
N THR A 14 12.33 -42.30 21.10
CA THR A 14 12.85 -41.64 22.32
C THR A 14 11.87 -41.96 23.46
N GLU A 15 12.42 -42.21 24.64
CA GLU A 15 11.69 -42.55 25.86
C GLU A 15 10.45 -41.63 26.01
N ALA A 16 9.27 -42.25 26.05
CA ALA A 16 8.02 -41.59 26.39
C ALA A 16 8.20 -40.92 27.76
N THR A 17 8.50 -39.61 27.76
CA THR A 17 8.58 -38.83 28.99
C THR A 17 7.17 -38.70 29.53
N SER A 18 6.84 -39.53 30.50
CA SER A 18 5.58 -39.47 31.23
C SER A 18 5.38 -38.03 31.74
N LYS A 19 4.24 -37.41 31.42
CA LYS A 19 3.82 -36.12 31.98
C LYS A 19 3.68 -36.14 33.50
N PHE A 20 3.66 -37.34 34.11
CA PHE A 20 3.62 -37.55 35.53
C PHE A 20 5.03 -37.69 36.11
N LEU A 21 5.33 -36.91 37.12
CA LEU A 21 6.55 -37.06 37.92
C LEU A 21 6.45 -38.30 38.82
N LYS A 22 5.21 -38.64 39.25
CA LYS A 22 4.88 -39.85 39.99
C LYS A 22 3.45 -40.26 39.70
N HIS A 23 3.25 -41.53 39.46
CA HIS A 23 1.92 -42.11 39.28
C HIS A 23 1.84 -43.43 40.02
N THR A 24 1.07 -43.44 41.09
CA THR A 24 0.80 -44.63 41.92
C THR A 24 -0.72 -44.74 42.16
N ARG A 25 -1.15 -45.85 42.77
CA ARG A 25 -2.56 -46.03 43.11
C ARG A 25 -3.18 -44.90 43.93
N ASN A 26 -2.37 -44.22 44.75
CA ASN A 26 -2.85 -43.26 45.73
C ASN A 26 -2.21 -41.84 45.57
N GLU A 27 -1.33 -41.67 44.60
CA GLU A 27 -0.60 -40.40 44.43
C GLU A 27 -0.23 -40.14 42.99
N ILE A 28 -0.59 -38.99 42.51
CA ILE A 28 -0.19 -38.45 41.23
C ILE A 28 0.55 -37.13 41.44
N GLN A 29 1.75 -37.00 40.89
CA GLN A 29 2.50 -35.77 40.86
C GLN A 29 2.70 -35.32 39.42
N VAL A 30 2.32 -34.10 39.12
CA VAL A 30 2.48 -33.46 37.82
C VAL A 30 3.17 -32.12 38.00
N ARG A 31 3.95 -31.71 37.00
CA ARG A 31 4.42 -30.32 36.90
C ARG A 31 3.30 -29.51 36.27
N VAL A 32 2.97 -28.35 36.87
CA VAL A 32 2.02 -27.42 36.27
C VAL A 32 2.62 -26.90 34.96
N PRO A 33 1.96 -27.10 33.80
CA PRO A 33 2.45 -26.58 32.52
C PRO A 33 2.48 -25.05 32.51
N GLU A 34 3.33 -24.49 31.67
CA GLU A 34 3.40 -23.01 31.53
C GLU A 34 2.09 -22.44 30.96
N GLU A 35 1.37 -23.23 30.15
CA GLU A 35 0.08 -22.89 29.53
C GLU A 35 -1.12 -23.05 30.50
N ALA A 36 -0.90 -23.49 31.71
CA ALA A 36 -1.99 -23.69 32.67
C ALA A 36 -2.72 -22.37 32.97
N GLN A 37 -4.04 -22.45 33.03
CA GLN A 37 -4.91 -21.37 33.48
C GLN A 37 -5.47 -21.68 34.86
N SER A 38 -5.90 -20.66 35.59
CA SER A 38 -6.59 -20.82 36.85
C SER A 38 -7.89 -21.59 36.70
N GLY A 39 -8.22 -22.46 37.65
CA GLY A 39 -9.42 -23.28 37.61
C GLY A 39 -9.27 -24.59 38.37
N LYS A 40 -10.32 -25.41 38.36
CA LYS A 40 -10.30 -26.70 39.02
C LYS A 40 -9.35 -27.68 38.32
N ILE A 41 -8.65 -28.47 39.09
CA ILE A 41 -7.87 -29.58 38.60
C ILE A 41 -8.86 -30.72 38.25
N ILE A 42 -8.75 -31.27 37.08
CA ILE A 42 -9.59 -32.35 36.61
C ILE A 42 -8.72 -33.60 36.43
N LEU A 43 -9.07 -34.68 37.13
CA LEU A 43 -8.49 -35.99 36.92
C LEU A 43 -9.45 -36.81 36.06
N SER A 44 -8.94 -37.32 34.93
CA SER A 44 -9.70 -38.10 33.97
C SER A 44 -9.03 -39.45 33.77
N ASP A 45 -9.82 -40.52 33.62
CA ASP A 45 -9.34 -41.86 33.33
C ASP A 45 -9.00 -42.08 31.85
N GLY A 46 -9.18 -41.06 30.99
CA GLY A 46 -8.85 -41.15 29.57
C GLY A 46 -9.75 -42.04 28.71
N ALA A 47 -10.84 -42.62 29.27
CA ALA A 47 -11.77 -43.45 28.53
C ALA A 47 -12.54 -42.62 27.49
N GLU A 48 -13.10 -43.29 26.45
CA GLU A 48 -13.95 -42.67 25.42
C GLU A 48 -15.13 -41.87 26.03
N ILE A 49 -15.70 -42.42 27.13
CA ILE A 49 -16.63 -41.74 28.02
C ILE A 49 -15.93 -41.55 29.36
N PRO A 50 -15.21 -40.46 29.61
CA PRO A 50 -14.31 -40.35 30.74
C PRO A 50 -15.03 -40.13 32.06
N ASN A 51 -14.59 -40.84 33.09
CA ASN A 51 -14.89 -40.44 34.47
C ASN A 51 -14.00 -39.25 34.85
N ARG A 52 -14.60 -38.22 35.43
CA ARG A 52 -13.89 -37.03 35.83
C ARG A 52 -14.08 -36.73 37.30
N LEU A 53 -12.99 -36.51 38.00
CA LEU A 53 -12.97 -36.00 39.38
C LEU A 53 -12.45 -34.55 39.32
N TYR A 54 -13.09 -33.70 40.08
CA TYR A 54 -12.75 -32.26 40.18
C TYR A 54 -12.22 -31.96 41.57
N SER A 55 -11.17 -31.14 41.61
CA SER A 55 -10.69 -30.58 42.88
C SER A 55 -11.77 -29.72 43.57
N GLU A 56 -11.80 -29.73 44.88
CA GLU A 56 -12.66 -28.85 45.68
C GLU A 56 -12.20 -27.40 45.55
N VAL A 57 -10.89 -27.18 45.53
CA VAL A 57 -10.24 -25.85 45.43
C VAL A 57 -9.73 -25.64 44.04
N GLU A 58 -9.81 -24.39 43.55
CA GLU A 58 -9.24 -24.01 42.28
C GLU A 58 -7.73 -23.76 42.41
N LEU A 59 -6.99 -24.23 41.39
CA LEU A 59 -5.61 -23.84 41.19
C LEU A 59 -5.60 -22.35 40.77
N GLN A 60 -4.83 -21.54 41.44
CA GLN A 60 -4.59 -20.14 41.06
C GLN A 60 -3.22 -20.06 40.39
N VAL A 61 -3.20 -19.69 39.12
CA VAL A 61 -1.96 -19.46 38.35
C VAL A 61 -1.60 -17.99 38.47
N VAL A 62 -0.35 -17.73 38.78
CA VAL A 62 0.17 -16.38 38.89
C VAL A 62 0.22 -15.74 37.50
N LEU A 63 -0.29 -14.53 37.38
CA LEU A 63 -0.29 -13.74 36.16
C LEU A 63 0.58 -12.49 36.34
N PRO A 64 1.11 -11.92 35.23
CA PRO A 64 1.65 -10.57 35.24
C PRO A 64 0.61 -9.58 35.81
N SER A 65 1.05 -8.55 36.48
CA SER A 65 0.14 -7.52 37.00
C SER A 65 0.82 -6.16 37.12
N VAL A 66 0.04 -5.10 36.99
CA VAL A 66 0.42 -3.73 37.26
C VAL A 66 -0.37 -3.21 38.46
N ALA A 67 0.18 -2.26 39.19
CA ALA A 67 -0.52 -1.66 40.35
C ALA A 67 -1.70 -0.81 39.87
N GLU A 68 -1.54 -0.12 38.76
CA GLU A 68 -2.54 0.72 38.14
C GLU A 68 -2.35 0.68 36.60
N VAL A 69 -3.44 0.61 35.86
CA VAL A 69 -3.44 0.74 34.40
C VAL A 69 -3.37 2.24 34.08
N ALA A 70 -2.19 2.71 33.69
CA ALA A 70 -1.99 4.11 33.34
C ALA A 70 -2.45 4.40 31.90
N ASP A 71 -3.06 5.56 31.70
CA ASP A 71 -3.44 6.08 30.40
C ASP A 71 -2.35 7.00 29.86
N TYR A 72 -1.89 6.74 28.64
CA TYR A 72 -0.91 7.58 27.97
C TYR A 72 -1.53 8.22 26.74
N ASN A 73 -1.36 9.54 26.64
CA ASN A 73 -1.91 10.34 25.54
C ASN A 73 -0.78 10.91 24.69
N ASN A 74 -1.11 11.28 23.46
CA ASN A 74 -0.18 11.90 22.52
C ASN A 74 1.03 11.00 22.18
N ILE A 75 0.77 9.70 22.04
CA ILE A 75 1.81 8.71 21.73
C ILE A 75 2.06 8.68 20.23
N LYS A 76 3.32 8.59 19.84
CA LYS A 76 3.75 8.48 18.45
C LYS A 76 4.36 7.11 18.15
N PRO A 77 4.28 6.61 16.89
CA PRO A 77 5.04 5.45 16.47
C PRO A 77 6.54 5.62 16.79
N GLY A 78 7.18 4.54 17.24
CA GLY A 78 8.57 4.56 17.68
C GLY A 78 8.78 5.03 19.13
N ALA A 79 7.74 5.48 19.83
CA ALA A 79 7.84 5.81 21.25
C ALA A 79 8.21 4.57 22.07
N ILE A 80 9.17 4.74 22.98
CA ILE A 80 9.57 3.70 23.94
C ILE A 80 8.76 3.90 25.20
N MET A 81 7.99 2.89 25.57
CA MET A 81 7.17 2.89 26.77
C MET A 81 7.74 1.91 27.79
N THR A 82 7.66 2.27 29.07
CA THR A 82 8.07 1.42 30.17
C THR A 82 6.93 1.34 31.18
N VAL A 83 6.50 0.13 31.49
CA VAL A 83 5.53 -0.15 32.57
C VAL A 83 6.20 -0.97 33.66
N THR A 84 5.87 -0.69 34.88
CA THR A 84 6.37 -1.42 36.07
C THR A 84 5.29 -2.30 36.64
N GLY A 85 5.66 -3.48 37.13
CA GLY A 85 4.69 -4.42 37.68
C GLY A 85 5.34 -5.66 38.23
N GLU A 86 4.53 -6.65 38.58
CA GLU A 86 4.98 -7.91 39.13
C GLU A 86 4.82 -9.04 38.10
N ASN A 87 5.70 -10.06 38.18
CA ASN A 87 5.68 -11.26 37.37
C ASN A 87 5.81 -11.03 35.88
N PHE A 88 6.50 -9.99 35.44
CA PHE A 88 6.74 -9.72 34.03
C PHE A 88 7.75 -10.66 33.39
N ASP A 89 8.46 -11.47 34.19
CA ASP A 89 9.25 -12.61 33.73
C ASP A 89 8.40 -13.71 33.04
N LEU A 90 7.10 -13.73 33.32
CA LEU A 90 6.15 -14.67 32.70
C LEU A 90 5.66 -14.22 31.32
N VAL A 91 5.93 -12.97 30.93
CA VAL A 91 5.44 -12.42 29.65
C VAL A 91 6.14 -13.08 28.47
N LYS A 92 5.35 -13.59 27.55
CA LYS A 92 5.82 -14.18 26.27
C LYS A 92 5.56 -13.22 25.10
N GLU A 93 4.54 -12.36 25.22
CA GLU A 93 4.12 -11.46 24.15
C GLU A 93 3.57 -10.16 24.75
N VAL A 94 3.83 -9.04 24.05
CA VAL A 94 3.17 -7.75 24.29
C VAL A 94 2.42 -7.41 23.01
N ARG A 95 1.13 -7.10 23.10
CA ARG A 95 0.31 -6.83 21.93
C ARG A 95 -0.80 -5.82 22.16
N MET A 96 -1.27 -5.25 21.07
CA MET A 96 -2.44 -4.38 21.01
C MET A 96 -3.73 -5.21 20.91
N GLU A 97 -4.87 -4.57 21.06
CA GLU A 97 -6.19 -5.21 20.93
C GLU A 97 -6.42 -5.82 19.53
N ASN A 98 -5.91 -5.17 18.49
CA ASN A 98 -5.99 -5.66 17.10
C ASN A 98 -5.11 -6.90 16.83
N GLY A 99 -4.36 -7.37 17.83
CA GLY A 99 -3.47 -8.53 17.71
C GLY A 99 -2.05 -8.21 17.24
N GLU A 100 -1.73 -6.95 16.92
CA GLU A 100 -0.39 -6.54 16.55
C GLU A 100 0.58 -6.69 17.72
N THR A 101 1.71 -7.37 17.50
CA THR A 101 2.70 -7.68 18.52
C THR A 101 3.83 -6.64 18.55
N MET A 102 4.38 -6.41 19.73
CA MET A 102 5.45 -5.46 19.95
C MET A 102 6.71 -6.15 20.49
N LEU A 103 7.86 -5.68 20.02
CA LEU A 103 9.14 -6.09 20.63
C LEU A 103 9.24 -5.49 22.02
N PHE A 104 9.66 -6.31 22.97
CA PHE A 104 9.80 -5.89 24.36
C PHE A 104 11.06 -6.43 25.01
N THR A 105 11.45 -5.81 26.11
CA THR A 105 12.50 -6.26 27.01
C THR A 105 12.00 -6.20 28.44
N TYR A 106 12.45 -7.14 29.28
CA TYR A 106 12.16 -7.18 30.70
C TYR A 106 13.41 -6.93 31.53
N SER A 107 13.30 -6.06 32.52
CA SER A 107 14.32 -5.80 33.56
C SER A 107 13.84 -6.35 34.90
N ALA A 108 14.49 -7.42 35.38
CA ALA A 108 14.17 -8.00 36.68
C ALA A 108 14.52 -7.06 37.83
N GLU A 109 15.60 -6.26 37.71
CA GLU A 109 16.04 -5.30 38.71
C GLU A 109 15.02 -4.18 38.91
N GLN A 110 14.45 -3.67 37.83
CA GLN A 110 13.48 -2.56 37.87
C GLN A 110 12.04 -3.06 37.91
N LYS A 111 11.80 -4.38 37.80
CA LYS A 111 10.47 -4.99 37.63
C LYS A 111 9.70 -4.29 36.50
N ALA A 112 10.37 -4.01 35.40
CA ALA A 112 9.87 -3.18 34.33
C ALA A 112 9.88 -3.92 32.99
N LEU A 113 8.83 -3.70 32.23
CA LEU A 113 8.69 -4.11 30.85
C LEU A 113 8.79 -2.88 29.96
N THR A 114 9.70 -2.91 28.99
CA THR A 114 9.91 -1.84 28.02
C THR A 114 9.58 -2.35 26.64
N PHE A 115 8.76 -1.62 25.88
CA PHE A 115 8.34 -1.96 24.53
C PHE A 115 8.26 -0.73 23.64
N THR A 116 8.31 -0.94 22.32
CA THR A 116 8.27 0.14 21.33
C THR A 116 6.95 0.11 20.57
N ILE A 117 6.31 1.28 20.46
CA ILE A 117 5.05 1.45 19.72
C ILE A 117 5.31 1.29 18.24
N PRO A 118 4.62 0.37 17.54
CA PRO A 118 4.84 0.10 16.11
C PRO A 118 4.27 1.21 15.22
N CYS A 119 4.72 1.21 13.95
CA CYS A 119 4.07 1.98 12.89
C CYS A 119 2.66 1.38 12.64
N GLY A 120 1.64 2.23 12.52
CA GLY A 120 0.26 1.75 12.36
C GLY A 120 -0.47 1.45 13.68
N ALA A 121 0.16 1.75 14.83
CA ALA A 121 -0.49 1.65 16.13
C ALA A 121 -1.79 2.47 16.17
N VAL A 122 -2.80 1.92 16.83
CA VAL A 122 -4.13 2.52 17.02
C VAL A 122 -4.38 2.83 18.49
N ASN A 123 -5.38 3.65 18.78
CA ASN A 123 -5.84 3.88 20.15
C ASN A 123 -6.33 2.58 20.80
N GLY A 124 -6.04 2.41 22.06
CA GLY A 124 -6.58 1.29 22.85
C GLY A 124 -5.63 0.70 23.87
N PRO A 125 -6.08 -0.41 24.50
CA PRO A 125 -5.33 -1.10 25.51
C PRO A 125 -4.13 -1.87 24.94
N ILE A 126 -3.08 -1.94 25.75
CA ILE A 126 -1.92 -2.81 25.53
C ILE A 126 -1.98 -3.95 26.55
N TYR A 127 -1.83 -5.16 26.04
CA TYR A 127 -1.86 -6.38 26.82
C TYR A 127 -0.50 -7.05 26.85
N VAL A 128 -0.19 -7.67 27.99
CA VAL A 128 0.84 -8.69 28.09
C VAL A 128 0.20 -10.07 28.11
N VAL A 129 0.85 -11.03 27.49
CA VAL A 129 0.33 -12.40 27.36
C VAL A 129 1.39 -13.35 27.89
N PRO A 130 1.14 -14.05 29.02
CA PRO A 130 1.96 -15.16 29.47
C PRO A 130 1.71 -16.40 28.63
N ALA A 131 2.46 -17.48 28.90
CA ALA A 131 2.28 -18.76 28.21
C ALA A 131 0.86 -19.32 28.34
N SER A 132 0.13 -18.99 29.39
CA SER A 132 -1.28 -19.38 29.57
C SER A 132 -2.25 -18.76 28.58
N GLY A 133 -1.82 -17.78 27.76
CA GLY A 133 -2.64 -17.07 26.78
C GLY A 133 -3.63 -16.07 27.39
N VAL A 134 -3.62 -15.85 28.70
CA VAL A 134 -4.50 -14.89 29.36
C VAL A 134 -4.04 -13.46 29.04
N LEU A 135 -4.96 -12.63 28.53
CA LEU A 135 -4.69 -11.23 28.26
C LEU A 135 -4.72 -10.43 29.57
N VAL A 136 -3.64 -9.76 29.88
CA VAL A 136 -3.56 -8.85 31.03
C VAL A 136 -3.28 -7.45 30.53
N GLN A 137 -4.22 -6.53 30.70
CA GLN A 137 -4.04 -5.14 30.34
C GLN A 137 -3.02 -4.48 31.27
N VAL A 138 -2.02 -3.82 30.69
CA VAL A 138 -0.95 -3.15 31.44
C VAL A 138 -0.95 -1.63 31.26
N THR A 139 -1.51 -1.15 30.16
CA THR A 139 -1.66 0.28 29.89
C THR A 139 -2.73 0.52 28.82
N GLU A 140 -3.11 1.78 28.65
CA GLU A 140 -3.92 2.25 27.54
C GLU A 140 -3.24 3.42 26.86
N ILE A 141 -3.28 3.47 25.54
CA ILE A 141 -2.65 4.53 24.75
C ILE A 141 -3.66 5.26 23.86
N LYS A 142 -3.42 6.57 23.72
CA LYS A 142 -4.04 7.38 22.69
C LYS A 142 -2.96 7.97 21.81
N MET A 143 -3.05 7.69 20.53
CA MET A 143 -2.10 8.18 19.53
C MET A 143 -2.20 9.70 19.39
N ALA A 144 -1.07 10.31 19.06
CA ALA A 144 -1.04 11.72 18.68
C ALA A 144 -1.90 11.97 17.44
N THR A 145 -2.62 13.05 17.42
CA THR A 145 -3.36 13.52 16.26
C THR A 145 -2.84 14.90 15.85
N PRO A 146 -2.93 15.26 14.55
CA PRO A 146 -2.63 16.60 14.10
C PRO A 146 -3.49 17.64 14.83
N GLU A 147 -2.87 18.71 15.30
CA GLU A 147 -3.53 19.83 15.99
C GLU A 147 -3.20 21.17 15.31
N ASP A 148 -4.10 22.13 15.45
CA ASP A 148 -3.93 23.50 14.93
C ASP A 148 -3.59 23.54 13.44
N VAL A 149 -4.13 22.62 12.64
CA VAL A 149 -3.83 22.48 11.21
C VAL A 149 -4.29 23.72 10.44
N LYS A 150 -3.36 24.33 9.71
CA LYS A 150 -3.58 25.50 8.86
C LYS A 150 -2.92 25.30 7.51
N ALA A 151 -3.58 25.77 6.46
CA ALA A 151 -2.94 25.94 5.15
C ALA A 151 -2.21 27.25 5.09
N GLN A 152 -1.08 27.28 4.40
CA GLN A 152 -0.37 28.52 4.11
C GLN A 152 -1.21 29.42 3.17
N GLU A 153 -1.93 28.80 2.26
CA GLU A 153 -2.89 29.41 1.34
C GLU A 153 -4.18 28.59 1.35
N THR A 154 -5.32 29.26 1.46
CA THR A 154 -6.64 28.62 1.43
C THR A 154 -7.23 28.54 0.02
N GLU A 155 -6.66 29.29 -0.92
CA GLU A 155 -6.93 29.21 -2.35
C GLU A 155 -5.68 28.72 -3.06
N ILE A 156 -5.78 27.60 -3.77
CA ILE A 156 -4.66 26.94 -4.42
C ILE A 156 -5.05 26.42 -5.80
N THR A 157 -4.13 26.52 -6.73
CA THR A 157 -4.32 25.96 -8.08
C THR A 157 -3.97 24.46 -8.07
N ALA A 158 -4.80 23.64 -8.67
CA ALA A 158 -4.51 22.22 -8.89
C ALA A 158 -3.15 22.03 -9.60
N GLY A 159 -2.39 21.02 -9.19
CA GLY A 159 -1.01 20.79 -9.62
C GLY A 159 0.05 21.58 -8.83
N LYS A 160 -0.32 22.49 -7.93
CA LYS A 160 0.61 23.19 -7.04
C LYS A 160 0.80 22.46 -5.72
N GLU A 161 1.90 22.74 -5.04
CA GLU A 161 2.22 22.18 -3.74
C GLU A 161 1.49 22.94 -2.62
N LEU A 162 0.59 22.26 -1.92
CA LEU A 162 -0.07 22.73 -0.71
C LEU A 162 0.84 22.52 0.48
N THR A 163 1.01 23.57 1.30
CA THR A 163 1.73 23.48 2.56
C THR A 163 0.74 23.59 3.72
N LEU A 164 0.68 22.53 4.54
CA LEU A 164 -0.06 22.49 5.80
C LEU A 164 0.91 22.63 6.96
N THR A 165 0.52 23.36 7.99
CA THR A 165 1.30 23.55 9.21
C THR A 165 0.43 23.28 10.44
N GLY A 166 1.04 22.81 11.53
CA GLY A 166 0.34 22.45 12.76
C GLY A 166 1.29 21.79 13.75
N LYS A 167 0.73 21.05 14.71
CA LYS A 167 1.46 20.14 15.60
C LYS A 167 1.18 18.71 15.17
N ASN A 168 2.08 17.79 15.49
CA ASN A 168 1.96 16.37 15.17
C ASN A 168 1.63 16.12 13.69
N MET A 169 2.12 16.96 12.80
CA MET A 169 1.86 16.84 11.36
C MET A 169 2.52 15.58 10.79
N ASP A 170 3.54 15.04 11.43
CA ASP A 170 4.19 13.77 11.14
C ASP A 170 3.29 12.54 11.31
N MET A 171 2.11 12.72 11.91
CA MET A 171 1.08 11.69 12.00
C MET A 171 0.20 11.57 10.75
N ILE A 172 0.37 12.46 9.76
CA ILE A 172 -0.37 12.45 8.50
C ILE A 172 0.35 11.52 7.51
N ALA A 173 -0.29 10.42 7.13
CA ALA A 173 0.20 9.51 6.11
C ALA A 173 -0.16 9.99 4.70
N ALA A 174 -1.36 10.57 4.53
CA ALA A 174 -1.83 11.08 3.25
C ALA A 174 -2.92 12.14 3.42
N VAL A 175 -3.19 12.90 2.34
CA VAL A 175 -4.26 13.90 2.27
C VAL A 175 -5.26 13.48 1.20
N LEU A 176 -6.53 13.38 1.55
CA LEU A 176 -7.62 13.09 0.63
C LEU A 176 -8.30 14.40 0.24
N PHE A 177 -8.28 14.72 -1.05
CA PHE A 177 -8.93 15.90 -1.61
C PHE A 177 -10.34 15.58 -2.09
N PRO A 178 -11.31 16.52 -2.00
CA PRO A 178 -12.61 16.35 -2.62
C PRO A 178 -12.48 16.07 -4.12
N GLY A 179 -13.30 15.16 -4.64
CA GLY A 179 -13.28 14.75 -6.05
C GLY A 179 -12.17 13.77 -6.44
N VAL A 180 -11.30 13.38 -5.51
CA VAL A 180 -10.18 12.47 -5.75
C VAL A 180 -10.45 11.14 -5.03
N GLU A 181 -10.32 10.02 -5.74
CA GLU A 181 -10.59 8.69 -5.17
C GLU A 181 -9.48 8.22 -4.21
N LYS A 182 -8.23 8.60 -4.47
CA LYS A 182 -7.07 8.13 -3.70
C LYS A 182 -6.45 9.28 -2.92
N ALA A 183 -6.16 9.03 -1.65
CA ALA A 183 -5.38 9.96 -0.84
C ALA A 183 -3.97 10.12 -1.40
N VAL A 184 -3.44 11.33 -1.32
CA VAL A 184 -2.14 11.74 -1.87
C VAL A 184 -1.11 11.76 -0.76
N GLU A 185 -0.01 11.05 -0.95
CA GLU A 185 1.11 11.03 0.00
C GLU A 185 1.86 12.36 0.01
N PRO A 186 2.37 12.80 1.17
CA PRO A 186 3.17 14.00 1.27
C PRO A 186 4.48 13.92 0.46
N THR A 187 4.83 15.01 -0.21
CA THR A 187 6.15 15.22 -0.82
C THR A 187 7.23 15.54 0.20
N SER A 188 6.82 16.10 1.34
CA SER A 188 7.67 16.39 2.49
C SER A 188 6.87 16.34 3.77
N LEU A 189 7.45 15.76 4.81
CA LEU A 189 6.81 15.54 6.10
C LEU A 189 7.74 15.90 7.25
N SER A 190 7.22 16.63 8.23
CA SER A 190 7.88 16.93 9.49
C SER A 190 6.86 17.08 10.60
N GLU A 191 7.28 17.15 11.85
CA GLU A 191 6.41 17.34 13.03
C GLU A 191 5.49 18.57 12.95
N THR A 192 5.91 19.61 12.24
CA THR A 192 5.17 20.87 12.14
C THR A 192 4.67 21.22 10.76
N LYS A 193 5.01 20.43 9.74
CA LYS A 193 4.71 20.78 8.35
C LYS A 193 4.54 19.55 7.46
N VAL A 194 3.53 19.61 6.62
CA VAL A 194 3.27 18.67 5.53
C VAL A 194 3.19 19.42 4.23
N LYS A 195 3.80 18.88 3.18
CA LYS A 195 3.67 19.38 1.80
C LYS A 195 3.09 18.28 0.93
N VAL A 196 2.10 18.61 0.11
CA VAL A 196 1.42 17.67 -0.77
C VAL A 196 1.05 18.37 -2.08
N VAL A 197 1.16 17.67 -3.20
CA VAL A 197 0.73 18.22 -4.49
C VAL A 197 -0.78 18.05 -4.62
N VAL A 198 -1.49 19.14 -4.91
CA VAL A 198 -2.94 19.10 -5.16
C VAL A 198 -3.21 18.41 -6.50
N PRO A 199 -3.99 17.32 -6.55
CA PRO A 199 -4.31 16.65 -7.81
C PRO A 199 -5.03 17.54 -8.82
N GLY A 200 -4.89 17.22 -10.12
CA GLY A 200 -5.53 17.97 -11.20
C GLY A 200 -7.05 17.94 -11.16
N GLU A 201 -7.61 16.84 -10.69
CA GLU A 201 -9.05 16.60 -10.53
C GLU A 201 -9.62 17.04 -9.19
N ALA A 202 -8.78 17.54 -8.27
CA ALA A 202 -9.23 18.01 -6.96
C ALA A 202 -10.24 19.15 -7.08
N GLN A 203 -11.29 19.07 -6.27
CA GLN A 203 -12.34 20.07 -6.18
C GLN A 203 -12.23 20.89 -4.91
N SER A 204 -12.87 22.06 -4.90
CA SER A 204 -13.00 22.88 -3.68
C SER A 204 -13.83 22.14 -2.63
N GLY A 205 -13.46 22.29 -1.36
CA GLY A 205 -14.15 21.68 -0.22
C GLY A 205 -13.20 21.30 0.91
N MET A 206 -13.74 20.56 1.87
CA MET A 206 -12.99 20.10 3.04
C MET A 206 -12.09 18.93 2.67
N ILE A 207 -10.78 19.10 2.80
CA ILE A 207 -9.83 17.98 2.71
C ILE A 207 -9.94 17.08 3.94
N GLN A 208 -9.52 15.83 3.80
CA GLN A 208 -9.43 14.88 4.91
C GLN A 208 -7.96 14.47 5.10
N LEU A 209 -7.57 14.25 6.35
CA LEU A 209 -6.23 13.82 6.71
C LEU A 209 -6.28 12.35 7.09
N VAL A 210 -5.55 11.53 6.36
CA VAL A 210 -5.38 10.10 6.66
C VAL A 210 -4.18 9.97 7.57
N LEU A 211 -4.38 9.42 8.74
CA LEU A 211 -3.35 9.26 9.76
C LEU A 211 -2.52 7.99 9.53
N THR A 212 -1.36 7.92 10.17
CA THR A 212 -0.50 6.71 10.17
C THR A 212 -1.19 5.49 10.77
N SER A 213 -2.23 5.69 11.60
CA SER A 213 -3.10 4.62 12.12
C SER A 213 -4.11 4.08 11.10
N GLY A 214 -4.24 4.72 9.93
CA GLY A 214 -5.29 4.46 8.95
C GLY A 214 -6.62 5.18 9.23
N GLU A 215 -6.76 5.85 10.36
CA GLU A 215 -7.92 6.67 10.66
C GLU A 215 -7.95 7.92 9.77
N THR A 216 -9.16 8.37 9.40
CA THR A 216 -9.34 9.59 8.61
C THR A 216 -10.06 10.64 9.44
N ILE A 217 -9.46 11.81 9.54
CA ILE A 217 -10.03 12.96 10.28
C ILE A 217 -10.29 14.14 9.34
N PRO A 218 -11.27 15.00 9.63
CA PRO A 218 -11.49 16.22 8.87
C PRO A 218 -10.27 17.15 8.97
N GLY A 219 -9.87 17.72 7.85
CA GLY A 219 -8.81 18.72 7.76
C GLY A 219 -9.36 20.15 7.75
N LEU A 220 -9.21 20.84 6.64
CA LEU A 220 -9.65 22.21 6.46
C LEU A 220 -10.30 22.43 5.10
N GLU A 221 -11.06 23.50 4.97
CA GLU A 221 -11.65 23.96 3.70
C GLU A 221 -10.57 24.57 2.79
N LEU A 222 -10.58 24.14 1.52
CA LEU A 222 -9.74 24.71 0.47
C LEU A 222 -10.58 25.14 -0.72
N THR A 223 -10.22 26.26 -1.32
CA THR A 223 -10.67 26.64 -2.65
C THR A 223 -9.64 26.17 -3.66
N VAL A 224 -10.01 25.20 -4.49
CA VAL A 224 -9.14 24.68 -5.55
C VAL A 224 -9.55 25.32 -6.87
N THR A 225 -8.59 25.99 -7.50
CA THR A 225 -8.77 26.59 -8.83
C THR A 225 -8.17 25.66 -9.90
N ALA A 226 -8.78 25.63 -11.07
CA ALA A 226 -8.24 24.87 -12.19
C ALA A 226 -6.83 25.39 -12.55
N PRO A 227 -5.90 24.49 -12.95
CA PRO A 227 -4.59 24.93 -13.39
C PRO A 227 -4.72 25.84 -14.62
N LYS A 228 -3.91 26.88 -14.66
CA LYS A 228 -3.92 27.85 -15.79
C LYS A 228 -3.17 27.34 -17.02
N TYR A 229 -2.76 26.07 -17.03
CA TYR A 229 -2.04 25.45 -18.14
C TYR A 229 -2.81 24.26 -18.70
N CYS A 230 -2.65 24.02 -20.01
CA CYS A 230 -3.16 22.84 -20.68
C CYS A 230 -2.25 21.63 -20.43
N HIS A 231 -2.84 20.49 -20.12
CA HIS A 231 -2.12 19.22 -19.95
C HIS A 231 -2.98 18.04 -20.37
N ILE A 232 -2.35 16.90 -20.69
CA ILE A 232 -3.07 15.65 -21.02
C ILE A 232 -3.75 15.13 -19.74
N ALA A 233 -5.03 14.77 -19.86
CA ALA A 233 -5.86 14.35 -18.73
C ALA A 233 -5.44 12.98 -18.15
N ASP A 234 -5.08 12.03 -19.02
CA ASP A 234 -4.53 10.73 -18.65
C ASP A 234 -3.26 10.44 -19.47
N GLU A 235 -2.12 10.49 -18.83
CA GLU A 235 -0.83 10.22 -19.48
C GLU A 235 -0.63 8.74 -19.85
N ASN A 236 -1.44 7.82 -19.30
CA ASN A 236 -1.32 6.41 -19.63
C ASN A 236 -1.68 6.12 -21.09
N VAL A 237 -2.58 6.91 -21.67
CA VAL A 237 -2.95 6.78 -23.10
C VAL A 237 -1.75 6.92 -24.04
N LEU A 238 -0.72 7.67 -23.62
CA LEU A 238 0.51 7.84 -24.39
C LEU A 238 1.37 6.57 -24.49
N LYS A 239 1.13 5.61 -23.60
CA LYS A 239 1.85 4.32 -23.53
C LYS A 239 1.01 3.15 -24.05
N THR A 240 -0.31 3.29 -24.03
CA THR A 240 -1.25 2.21 -24.37
C THR A 240 -1.80 2.30 -25.78
N ASN A 241 -1.79 3.49 -26.38
CA ASN A 241 -2.28 3.70 -27.74
C ASN A 241 -1.12 3.73 -28.74
N ASP A 242 -1.38 3.23 -29.93
CA ASP A 242 -0.47 3.35 -31.07
C ASP A 242 -0.71 4.70 -31.78
N TYR A 243 0.37 5.43 -32.02
CA TYR A 243 0.35 6.69 -32.76
C TYR A 243 1.27 6.60 -33.97
N PHE A 244 0.80 7.12 -35.12
CA PHE A 244 1.49 6.98 -36.41
C PHE A 244 1.96 8.34 -36.93
N VAL A 245 3.12 8.31 -37.59
CA VAL A 245 3.66 9.45 -38.31
C VAL A 245 2.78 9.75 -39.51
N GLY A 246 2.42 11.02 -39.73
CA GLY A 246 1.52 11.44 -40.79
C GLY A 246 0.03 11.35 -40.46
N GLU A 247 -0.32 10.78 -39.31
CA GLU A 247 -1.71 10.71 -38.84
C GLU A 247 -1.96 11.72 -37.71
N ASP A 248 -3.22 11.79 -37.25
CA ASP A 248 -3.61 12.63 -36.14
C ASP A 248 -3.54 11.87 -34.81
N MET A 249 -2.78 12.39 -33.84
CA MET A 249 -2.82 11.96 -32.46
C MET A 249 -3.99 12.65 -31.74
N VAL A 250 -4.89 11.88 -31.16
CA VAL A 250 -6.06 12.39 -30.44
C VAL A 250 -5.95 12.07 -28.96
N VAL A 251 -6.01 13.09 -28.11
CA VAL A 251 -5.91 12.95 -26.65
C VAL A 251 -6.91 13.88 -25.94
N ASP A 252 -7.36 13.47 -24.77
CA ASP A 252 -8.13 14.36 -23.89
C ASP A 252 -7.20 15.23 -23.05
N VAL A 253 -7.53 16.48 -22.93
CA VAL A 253 -6.75 17.49 -22.18
C VAL A 253 -7.60 18.28 -21.21
N VAL A 254 -6.98 18.74 -20.16
CA VAL A 254 -7.56 19.68 -19.20
C VAL A 254 -7.14 21.09 -19.57
N ASN A 255 -8.06 22.05 -19.42
CA ASN A 255 -7.84 23.48 -19.72
C ASN A 255 -7.41 23.75 -21.17
N ILE A 256 -8.07 23.13 -22.13
CA ILE A 256 -7.82 23.34 -23.56
C ILE A 256 -7.85 24.84 -23.94
N GLY A 257 -8.71 25.65 -23.29
CA GLY A 257 -8.81 27.09 -23.49
C GLY A 257 -7.54 27.88 -23.15
N GLU A 258 -6.63 27.29 -22.38
CA GLU A 258 -5.33 27.88 -22.02
C GLU A 258 -4.20 27.46 -22.97
N LEU A 259 -4.45 26.54 -23.90
CA LEU A 259 -3.45 26.10 -24.87
C LEU A 259 -3.13 27.24 -25.87
N ALA A 260 -1.86 27.53 -26.05
CA ALA A 260 -1.36 28.51 -27.00
C ALA A 260 -0.64 27.87 -28.19
N GLU A 261 0.13 26.79 -27.94
CA GLU A 261 0.95 26.16 -28.97
C GLU A 261 1.15 24.67 -28.68
N VAL A 262 1.26 23.86 -29.73
CA VAL A 262 1.66 22.46 -29.66
C VAL A 262 2.90 22.24 -30.51
N GLN A 263 3.88 21.55 -29.95
CA GLN A 263 5.07 21.09 -30.68
C GLN A 263 5.19 19.57 -30.61
N VAL A 264 5.57 18.95 -31.72
CA VAL A 264 5.86 17.51 -31.81
C VAL A 264 7.25 17.34 -32.41
N ALA A 265 8.12 16.60 -31.73
CA ALA A 265 9.53 16.45 -32.12
C ALA A 265 10.23 17.79 -32.40
N GLY A 266 9.93 18.81 -31.60
CA GLY A 266 10.45 20.18 -31.75
C GLY A 266 9.85 20.97 -32.92
N THR A 267 8.88 20.41 -33.64
CA THR A 267 8.19 21.11 -34.74
C THR A 267 6.84 21.62 -34.28
N LYS A 268 6.56 22.91 -34.45
CA LYS A 268 5.25 23.50 -34.19
C LYS A 268 4.23 22.93 -35.18
N VAL A 269 3.09 22.45 -34.63
CA VAL A 269 1.99 21.87 -35.42
C VAL A 269 0.69 22.65 -35.23
N ASN A 270 -0.17 22.62 -36.26
CA ASN A 270 -1.50 23.19 -36.19
C ASN A 270 -2.46 22.16 -35.62
N TYR A 271 -2.92 22.35 -34.41
CA TYR A 271 -3.86 21.48 -33.74
C TYR A 271 -5.31 21.93 -33.95
N THR A 272 -6.25 20.99 -33.76
CA THR A 272 -7.67 21.29 -33.63
C THR A 272 -8.21 20.76 -32.30
N SER A 273 -9.34 21.29 -31.83
CA SER A 273 -9.93 20.84 -30.56
C SER A 273 -11.45 20.81 -30.62
N SER A 274 -12.05 19.88 -29.87
CA SER A 274 -13.50 19.76 -29.69
C SER A 274 -13.79 19.32 -28.26
N GLY A 275 -14.39 20.21 -27.46
CA GLY A 275 -14.55 19.97 -26.01
C GLY A 275 -13.19 19.83 -25.32
N SER A 276 -12.96 18.74 -24.60
CA SER A 276 -11.67 18.40 -23.99
C SER A 276 -10.70 17.71 -24.94
N GLN A 277 -11.16 17.30 -26.12
CA GLN A 277 -10.37 16.53 -27.07
C GLN A 277 -9.45 17.42 -27.89
N LEU A 278 -8.18 17.10 -27.93
CA LEU A 278 -7.13 17.75 -28.69
C LEU A 278 -6.66 16.80 -29.80
N THR A 279 -6.69 17.28 -31.04
CA THR A 279 -6.23 16.57 -32.22
C THR A 279 -4.93 17.22 -32.71
N ILE A 280 -3.85 16.44 -32.73
CA ILE A 280 -2.47 16.89 -32.99
C ILE A 280 -1.97 16.16 -34.25
N PRO A 281 -1.73 16.81 -35.37
CA PRO A 281 -1.10 16.19 -36.52
C PRO A 281 0.35 15.80 -36.22
N VAL A 282 0.72 14.56 -36.49
CA VAL A 282 2.07 14.04 -36.22
C VAL A 282 2.97 14.28 -37.44
N PRO A 283 4.01 15.13 -37.34
CA PRO A 283 4.87 15.46 -38.47
C PRO A 283 5.82 14.29 -38.81
N GLU A 284 6.31 14.30 -40.07
CA GLU A 284 7.29 13.32 -40.58
C GLU A 284 8.60 13.24 -39.81
N THR A 285 8.90 14.28 -39.00
CA THR A 285 10.08 14.33 -38.14
C THR A 285 9.91 13.58 -36.81
N ALA A 286 8.69 13.15 -36.49
CA ALA A 286 8.41 12.36 -35.29
C ALA A 286 8.87 10.92 -35.46
N GLY A 287 9.18 10.27 -34.35
CA GLY A 287 9.63 8.88 -34.28
C GLY A 287 9.57 8.34 -32.87
N HIS A 288 10.33 7.29 -32.61
CA HIS A 288 10.40 6.69 -31.29
C HIS A 288 10.93 7.71 -30.27
N ASP A 289 10.30 7.77 -29.08
CA ASP A 289 10.64 8.66 -27.96
C ASP A 289 10.67 10.17 -28.34
N SER A 290 9.81 10.58 -29.24
CA SER A 290 9.67 11.99 -29.60
C SER A 290 8.95 12.79 -28.50
N SER A 291 9.29 14.09 -28.39
CA SER A 291 8.58 14.98 -27.48
C SER A 291 7.27 15.48 -28.08
N VAL A 292 6.23 15.52 -27.24
CA VAL A 292 5.01 16.30 -27.46
C VAL A 292 4.96 17.37 -26.39
N GLU A 293 4.90 18.64 -26.79
CA GLU A 293 4.94 19.78 -25.89
C GLU A 293 3.67 20.59 -26.04
N LEU A 294 2.93 20.75 -24.93
CA LEU A 294 1.77 21.63 -24.82
C LEU A 294 2.19 22.92 -24.12
N ILE A 295 2.19 24.02 -24.85
CA ILE A 295 2.60 25.33 -24.35
C ILE A 295 1.36 26.16 -24.11
N SER A 296 1.16 26.58 -22.88
CA SER A 296 0.01 27.36 -22.44
C SER A 296 0.25 28.87 -22.59
N LYS A 297 -0.83 29.65 -22.55
CA LYS A 297 -0.81 31.12 -22.69
C LYS A 297 0.05 31.83 -21.65
N ASP A 298 0.20 31.23 -20.45
CA ASP A 298 1.06 31.72 -19.36
C ASP A 298 2.54 31.34 -19.54
N GLY A 299 2.88 30.63 -20.64
CA GLY A 299 4.24 30.16 -20.91
C GLY A 299 4.58 28.82 -20.28
N THR A 300 3.67 28.21 -19.51
CA THR A 300 3.89 26.86 -18.94
C THR A 300 3.96 25.84 -20.08
N CYS A 301 5.05 25.08 -20.13
CA CYS A 301 5.25 24.00 -21.07
C CYS A 301 5.12 22.64 -20.37
N LYS A 302 4.19 21.81 -20.83
CA LYS A 302 4.07 20.39 -20.45
C LYS A 302 4.65 19.55 -21.57
N LYS A 303 5.67 18.76 -21.20
CA LYS A 303 6.42 17.91 -22.14
C LYS A 303 6.16 16.45 -21.85
N TYR A 304 5.80 15.71 -22.88
CA TYR A 304 5.53 14.28 -22.85
C TYR A 304 6.47 13.55 -23.82
N THR A 305 6.83 12.31 -23.50
CA THR A 305 7.55 11.43 -24.41
C THR A 305 6.56 10.46 -25.01
N VAL A 306 6.49 10.44 -26.35
CA VAL A 306 5.56 9.60 -27.13
C VAL A 306 6.34 8.88 -28.22
N SER A 307 6.08 7.60 -28.38
CA SER A 307 6.66 6.83 -29.47
C SER A 307 5.71 6.79 -30.66
N PHE A 308 6.16 7.32 -31.80
CA PHE A 308 5.42 7.32 -33.05
C PHE A 308 5.96 6.26 -34.01
N THR A 309 5.07 5.49 -34.60
CA THR A 309 5.40 4.47 -35.60
C THR A 309 5.29 5.06 -37.01
N LYS A 310 6.34 4.94 -37.82
CA LYS A 310 6.30 5.30 -39.22
C LYS A 310 5.87 4.10 -40.02
N VAL A 311 4.75 4.19 -40.72
CA VAL A 311 4.32 3.16 -41.68
C VAL A 311 5.24 3.20 -42.89
N ILE A 312 6.00 2.14 -43.11
CA ILE A 312 6.94 2.03 -44.20
C ILE A 312 6.41 1.17 -45.34
N TRP A 313 5.37 0.39 -45.07
CA TRP A 313 4.68 -0.45 -46.04
C TRP A 313 3.27 -0.78 -45.59
N GLU A 314 2.33 -0.73 -46.49
CA GLU A 314 0.96 -1.18 -46.30
C GLU A 314 0.54 -1.97 -47.56
N GLY A 315 -0.09 -3.11 -47.37
CA GLY A 315 -0.55 -3.94 -48.49
C GLY A 315 -0.99 -5.31 -48.05
N SER A 316 -1.51 -6.08 -48.95
CA SER A 316 -1.87 -7.48 -48.77
C SER A 316 -0.88 -8.40 -49.45
N PHE A 317 -0.69 -9.58 -48.88
CA PHE A 317 0.09 -10.65 -49.51
C PHE A 317 -0.55 -12.00 -49.19
N ASP A 318 -0.46 -12.91 -50.16
CA ASP A 318 -0.90 -14.28 -49.95
C ASP A 318 0.18 -15.06 -49.22
N ILE A 319 -0.19 -15.74 -48.14
CA ILE A 319 0.65 -16.74 -47.49
C ILE A 319 0.62 -17.97 -48.43
N GLY A 320 1.53 -18.00 -49.40
CA GLY A 320 1.60 -19.08 -50.35
C GLY A 320 2.36 -20.29 -49.83
N ASP A 321 2.24 -21.40 -50.59
CA ASP A 321 2.95 -22.64 -50.39
C ASP A 321 4.48 -22.44 -50.25
N TRP A 322 5.12 -23.39 -49.59
CA TRP A 322 6.55 -23.51 -49.32
C TRP A 322 7.47 -23.36 -50.59
N GLY A 323 7.44 -22.33 -51.28
CA GLY A 323 8.23 -22.08 -52.48
C GLY A 323 7.97 -20.74 -53.13
N GLY A 324 6.96 -20.05 -52.66
CA GLY A 324 6.61 -18.73 -53.17
C GLY A 324 6.94 -17.63 -52.15
N ASN A 325 8.19 -17.50 -51.72
CA ASN A 325 8.64 -16.32 -50.98
C ASN A 325 8.44 -15.08 -51.84
N LYS A 326 7.23 -14.58 -51.89
CA LYS A 326 7.02 -13.19 -52.24
C LYS A 326 7.48 -12.44 -51.01
N ALA A 327 8.68 -11.89 -51.04
CA ALA A 327 9.14 -10.92 -50.07
C ALA A 327 8.02 -9.93 -49.87
N LEU A 328 7.57 -9.75 -48.64
CA LEU A 328 6.77 -8.61 -48.21
C LEU A 328 7.26 -7.44 -49.03
N GLY A 329 6.40 -6.72 -49.77
CA GLY A 329 6.74 -5.69 -50.74
C GLY A 329 7.62 -4.56 -50.26
N TRP A 330 8.69 -4.90 -49.64
CA TRP A 330 9.77 -4.05 -49.10
C TRP A 330 10.60 -3.41 -50.21
N ASN A 331 10.23 -3.73 -51.46
CA ASN A 331 10.79 -3.16 -52.63
C ASN A 331 10.44 -1.68 -52.76
N GLY A 332 11.34 -0.83 -52.32
CA GLY A 332 11.18 0.62 -52.39
C GLY A 332 11.52 1.36 -51.12
N TYR A 333 11.63 0.67 -49.99
CA TYR A 333 12.09 1.30 -48.75
C TYR A 333 13.63 1.25 -48.67
N ASP A 334 14.25 2.39 -48.42
CA ASP A 334 15.69 2.49 -48.20
C ASP A 334 16.05 2.07 -46.80
N TRP A 335 16.42 0.83 -46.62
CA TRP A 335 16.85 0.26 -45.33
C TRP A 335 18.23 0.76 -44.88
N SER A 336 18.95 1.51 -45.69
CA SER A 336 20.29 2.03 -45.33
C SER A 336 20.23 3.03 -44.16
N SER A 337 19.07 3.62 -43.92
CA SER A 337 18.85 4.55 -42.81
C SER A 337 18.47 3.88 -41.49
N VAL A 338 18.18 2.57 -41.49
CA VAL A 338 17.76 1.84 -40.30
C VAL A 338 19.00 1.50 -39.44
N GLN A 339 19.01 1.99 -38.22
CA GLN A 339 20.12 1.79 -37.28
C GLN A 339 19.91 0.52 -36.44
N PRO A 340 20.98 -0.12 -35.97
CA PRO A 340 20.88 -1.17 -34.96
C PRO A 340 20.10 -0.70 -33.72
N GLY A 341 19.07 -1.46 -33.31
CA GLY A 341 18.17 -1.09 -32.21
C GLY A 341 16.84 -0.45 -32.66
N THR A 342 16.66 -0.17 -33.97
CA THR A 342 15.36 0.26 -34.50
C THR A 342 14.31 -0.83 -34.27
N ILE A 343 13.16 -0.46 -33.74
CA ILE A 343 12.02 -1.36 -33.55
C ILE A 343 11.20 -1.36 -34.86
N ILE A 344 10.95 -2.54 -35.39
CA ILE A 344 10.05 -2.75 -36.54
C ILE A 344 8.82 -3.48 -36.01
N THR A 345 7.66 -2.86 -36.12
CA THR A 345 6.38 -3.45 -35.74
C THR A 345 5.61 -3.85 -36.98
N VAL A 346 5.05 -5.05 -36.98
CA VAL A 346 4.22 -5.56 -38.05
C VAL A 346 2.81 -5.73 -37.53
N TYR A 347 1.88 -4.92 -38.06
CA TYR A 347 0.44 -5.12 -37.85
C TYR A 347 -0.09 -5.96 -38.98
N TYR A 348 -0.85 -7.01 -38.70
CA TYR A 348 -1.44 -7.85 -39.74
C TYR A 348 -2.83 -8.33 -39.32
N THR A 349 -3.67 -8.55 -40.31
CA THR A 349 -4.97 -9.21 -40.17
C THR A 349 -4.94 -10.46 -41.04
N LEU A 350 -5.32 -11.60 -40.50
CA LEU A 350 -5.47 -12.84 -41.25
C LEU A 350 -6.89 -12.91 -41.77
N ASP A 351 -7.05 -13.02 -43.10
CA ASP A 351 -8.32 -13.39 -43.71
C ASP A 351 -8.47 -14.91 -43.65
N MET A 352 -9.25 -15.37 -42.67
CA MET A 352 -9.44 -16.80 -42.41
C MET A 352 -10.40 -17.48 -43.38
N GLU A 353 -11.12 -16.75 -44.22
CA GLU A 353 -11.99 -17.34 -45.25
C GLU A 353 -11.20 -17.87 -46.44
N GLU A 354 -10.03 -17.31 -46.73
CA GLU A 354 -9.14 -17.76 -47.79
C GLU A 354 -8.03 -18.71 -47.32
N THR A 355 -7.78 -18.83 -46.02
CA THR A 355 -6.80 -19.79 -45.48
C THR A 355 -7.42 -21.19 -45.43
N LYS A 356 -7.53 -21.88 -46.55
CA LYS A 356 -7.60 -23.35 -46.52
C LYS A 356 -6.22 -23.84 -46.10
N LEU A 357 -6.07 -24.22 -44.83
CA LEU A 357 -4.98 -25.09 -44.42
C LEU A 357 -5.04 -26.32 -45.32
N ALA A 358 -4.07 -26.50 -46.21
CA ALA A 358 -3.89 -27.76 -46.88
C ALA A 358 -3.54 -28.79 -45.82
N ASP A 359 -4.37 -29.84 -45.72
CA ASP A 359 -4.14 -31.01 -44.90
C ASP A 359 -2.83 -31.72 -45.30
#